data_141f0832420c772bad288637412e622b
#
_entry.id   141f0832420c772bad288637412e622b
#
_cell.length_a   1.000
_cell.length_b   1.000
_cell.length_c   1.000
_cell.angle_alpha   90.00
_cell.angle_beta   90.00
_cell.angle_gamma   90.00
#
_symmetry.space_group_name_H-M   'P 1'
#
loop_
_entity.id
_entity.type
_entity.pdbx_description
1 polymer ?
#
loop_
_entity_poly.entity_id
_entity_poly.type
_entity_poly.pdbx_seq_one_letter_code
_entity_poly.pdbx_strand_id
1 'polypeptide(L)'
;MSFLYPTAFWFALTLPVVVACYLLKRRRKTELVPTSLLWNRFLAENQANAPFQKLKRHTLLILQLCMLLLAILALSAPFFRTHRFASEMLIVLIDTSASMQSTDVAPSRMHQAHEAVEELIATMDGNDQMMLIAAGNPTRVIQSATSSHADLRRALKHLQSTDTATRLSEGLKLAATLAEGIDHVQIHLFTDGAVSDLTDTTLSGIDLVYHPLGTRGNNVGIVSMDIRPNPDDVSSRAIFTSIANYSDASKNLILELRFEDQLLEARAMTIEAGATSSVNFIAPQERAGVFDVSFQTDDDLAMDNQAAKVSLMPQPIRVLLVTSGNRFLERAIASAPQVELAVTSQWEPSAAEADIVILDDIEPERLPDQNLMAIHVFPDAWF
;
A
#
# COMPACT_ATOMS: atom_id res chain seq x y z
N MET A 1 18.83 -23.62 14.39
CA MET A 1 18.80 -25.09 14.65
C MET A 1 17.69 -25.38 15.61
N SER A 2 16.73 -26.20 15.21
CA SER A 2 15.65 -26.70 16.07
C SER A 2 15.73 -28.23 16.10
N PHE A 3 15.17 -28.85 17.12
CA PHE A 3 15.19 -30.30 17.27
C PHE A 3 13.74 -30.83 17.19
N LEU A 4 13.51 -31.84 16.37
CA LEU A 4 12.16 -32.42 16.19
C LEU A 4 11.69 -33.14 17.45
N TYR A 5 12.63 -33.85 18.14
CA TYR A 5 12.35 -34.59 19.35
C TYR A 5 13.26 -34.13 20.49
N PRO A 6 12.97 -33.00 21.17
CA PRO A 6 13.80 -32.53 22.29
C PRO A 6 13.80 -33.50 23.47
N THR A 7 12.83 -34.38 23.59
CA THR A 7 12.75 -35.46 24.60
C THR A 7 13.90 -36.47 24.46
N ALA A 8 14.53 -36.58 23.28
CA ALA A 8 15.69 -37.45 23.07
C ALA A 8 16.89 -37.05 23.93
N PHE A 9 17.00 -35.79 24.37
CA PHE A 9 18.05 -35.37 25.29
C PHE A 9 17.98 -35.99 26.69
N TRP A 10 16.84 -36.58 27.09
CA TRP A 10 16.74 -37.38 28.33
C TRP A 10 17.68 -38.58 28.31
N PHE A 11 18.02 -39.10 27.12
CA PHE A 11 19.02 -40.19 27.01
C PHE A 11 20.44 -39.70 27.34
N ALA A 12 20.71 -38.41 27.43
CA ALA A 12 21.98 -37.88 27.90
C ALA A 12 22.27 -38.30 29.39
N LEU A 13 21.22 -38.65 30.14
CA LEU A 13 21.36 -39.18 31.50
C LEU A 13 22.11 -40.52 31.53
N THR A 14 22.21 -41.25 30.42
CA THR A 14 22.97 -42.50 30.32
C THR A 14 24.49 -42.26 30.25
N LEU A 15 24.96 -41.06 29.83
CA LEU A 15 26.38 -40.72 29.77
C LEU A 15 27.07 -40.83 31.16
N PRO A 16 26.58 -40.18 32.24
CA PRO A 16 27.18 -40.33 33.55
C PRO A 16 27.13 -41.77 34.09
N VAL A 17 26.10 -42.54 33.72
CA VAL A 17 25.99 -43.95 34.13
C VAL A 17 27.11 -44.78 33.49
N VAL A 18 27.41 -44.61 32.21
CA VAL A 18 28.51 -45.30 31.54
C VAL A 18 29.84 -44.90 32.17
N VAL A 19 30.04 -43.64 32.48
CA VAL A 19 31.24 -43.16 33.16
C VAL A 19 31.36 -43.78 34.57
N ALA A 20 30.26 -43.81 35.31
CA ALA A 20 30.24 -44.45 36.65
C ALA A 20 30.57 -45.96 36.60
N CYS A 21 30.07 -46.70 35.63
CA CYS A 21 30.40 -48.09 35.41
C CYS A 21 31.91 -48.30 35.15
N TYR A 22 32.53 -47.39 34.44
CA TYR A 22 33.98 -47.42 34.20
C TYR A 22 34.83 -47.03 35.44
N LEU A 23 34.29 -46.19 36.30
CA LEU A 23 34.92 -45.80 37.57
C LEU A 23 34.80 -46.88 38.68
N LEU A 24 33.79 -47.77 38.56
CA LEU A 24 33.63 -48.84 39.50
C LEU A 24 34.81 -49.84 39.45
N LYS A 25 35.67 -49.70 40.41
CA LYS A 25 36.89 -50.52 40.55
C LYS A 25 36.52 -51.93 40.91
N ARG A 26 36.69 -52.88 39.99
CA ARG A 26 36.51 -54.31 40.26
C ARG A 26 37.43 -54.75 41.42
N ARG A 27 36.86 -55.17 42.57
CA ARG A 27 37.64 -55.72 43.66
C ARG A 27 38.37 -56.99 43.16
N ARG A 28 39.69 -56.93 43.16
CA ARG A 28 40.52 -58.13 42.88
C ARG A 28 40.51 -59.01 44.12
N LYS A 29 40.13 -60.30 44.01
CA LYS A 29 40.37 -61.30 45.02
C LYS A 29 41.88 -61.60 45.01
N THR A 30 42.54 -61.40 46.13
CA THR A 30 43.90 -61.83 46.34
C THR A 30 43.84 -63.29 46.79
N GLU A 31 44.34 -64.22 45.97
CA GLU A 31 44.61 -65.60 46.38
C GLU A 31 46.08 -65.72 46.71
N LEU A 32 46.35 -66.27 47.90
CA LEU A 32 47.67 -66.56 48.39
C LEU A 32 48.22 -67.81 47.68
N VAL A 33 49.22 -67.59 46.79
CA VAL A 33 49.90 -68.75 46.11
C VAL A 33 51.22 -69.04 46.80
N PRO A 34 51.54 -70.28 47.11
CA PRO A 34 52.66 -70.65 47.98
C PRO A 34 54.06 -70.40 47.42
N THR A 35 54.26 -70.22 46.13
CA THR A 35 55.56 -69.81 45.55
C THR A 35 55.36 -68.81 44.34
N SER A 36 56.07 -67.72 44.35
CA SER A 36 56.06 -66.69 43.30
C SER A 36 57.18 -66.84 42.27
N LEU A 37 58.06 -67.83 42.38
CA LEU A 37 59.32 -67.90 41.56
C LEU A 37 59.02 -68.20 40.08
N LEU A 38 58.05 -69.02 39.75
CA LEU A 38 57.67 -69.30 38.37
C LEU A 38 56.89 -68.17 37.74
N TRP A 39 56.08 -67.46 38.53
CA TRP A 39 55.29 -66.35 38.09
C TRP A 39 56.17 -65.12 37.79
N ASN A 40 57.22 -64.86 38.53
CA ASN A 40 58.16 -63.75 38.30
C ASN A 40 58.93 -63.91 36.97
N ARG A 41 59.22 -65.18 36.60
CA ARG A 41 59.90 -65.47 35.31
C ARG A 41 58.97 -65.22 34.10
N PHE A 42 57.69 -65.57 34.24
CA PHE A 42 56.66 -65.35 33.19
C PHE A 42 56.22 -63.89 33.06
N LEU A 43 56.27 -63.14 34.16
CA LEU A 43 55.92 -61.72 34.16
C LEU A 43 57.04 -60.84 33.54
N ALA A 44 58.33 -61.28 33.67
CA ALA A 44 59.44 -60.53 33.10
C ALA A 44 59.43 -60.55 31.55
N GLU A 45 58.99 -61.66 30.93
CA GLU A 45 58.89 -61.76 29.48
C GLU A 45 57.71 -60.99 28.88
N ASN A 46 56.65 -60.70 29.64
CA ASN A 46 55.47 -60.02 29.17
C ASN A 46 55.42 -58.49 29.46
N GLN A 47 56.44 -57.95 30.17
CA GLN A 47 56.46 -56.50 30.47
C GLN A 47 56.94 -55.61 29.33
N ALA A 48 57.46 -56.17 28.22
CA ALA A 48 58.00 -55.37 27.10
C ALA A 48 56.96 -54.58 26.32
N ASN A 49 55.64 -54.81 26.50
CA ASN A 49 54.59 -54.15 25.77
C ASN A 49 53.61 -53.33 26.62
N ALA A 50 54.00 -52.88 27.80
CA ALA A 50 53.12 -52.26 28.79
C ALA A 50 52.67 -50.78 28.53
N PRO A 51 53.35 -49.92 27.75
CA PRO A 51 52.91 -48.54 27.61
C PRO A 51 51.62 -48.37 26.82
N PHE A 52 51.28 -49.25 25.90
CA PHE A 52 50.06 -49.13 25.07
C PHE A 52 48.80 -49.65 25.70
N GLN A 53 48.85 -50.43 26.75
CA GLN A 53 47.62 -50.96 27.39
C GLN A 53 46.87 -49.94 28.25
N LYS A 54 47.53 -48.90 28.80
CA LYS A 54 46.85 -47.83 29.54
C LYS A 54 46.07 -46.89 28.59
N LEU A 55 46.58 -46.70 27.38
CA LEU A 55 45.96 -45.83 26.37
C LEU A 55 44.66 -46.48 25.78
N LYS A 56 44.69 -47.81 25.60
CA LYS A 56 43.52 -48.56 25.07
C LYS A 56 42.27 -48.49 25.97
N ARG A 57 42.42 -48.35 27.29
CA ARG A 57 41.28 -48.28 28.20
C ARG A 57 40.49 -46.98 28.15
N HIS A 58 41.19 -45.85 27.96
CA HIS A 58 40.55 -44.55 27.85
C HIS A 58 39.98 -44.31 26.43
N THR A 59 40.64 -44.85 25.42
CA THR A 59 40.19 -44.74 24.03
C THR A 59 38.84 -45.43 23.81
N LEU A 60 38.64 -46.61 24.44
CA LEU A 60 37.36 -47.31 24.33
C LEU A 60 36.22 -46.55 25.01
N LEU A 61 36.46 -45.97 26.19
CA LEU A 61 35.48 -45.12 26.88
C LEU A 61 35.11 -43.89 26.04
N ILE A 62 36.12 -43.20 25.47
CA ILE A 62 35.89 -42.03 24.62
C ILE A 62 35.07 -42.42 23.39
N LEU A 63 35.42 -43.55 22.74
CA LEU A 63 34.69 -44.02 21.56
C LEU A 63 33.22 -44.34 21.90
N GLN A 64 32.95 -45.00 23.06
CA GLN A 64 31.58 -45.30 23.52
C GLN A 64 30.81 -44.01 23.83
N LEU A 65 31.41 -43.01 24.47
CA LEU A 65 30.77 -41.75 24.78
C LEU A 65 30.49 -40.95 23.48
N CYS A 66 31.39 -40.92 22.50
CA CYS A 66 31.18 -40.32 21.22
C CYS A 66 30.04 -41.00 20.43
N MET A 67 30.02 -42.35 20.45
CA MET A 67 28.99 -43.11 19.77
C MET A 67 27.60 -42.85 20.37
N LEU A 68 27.52 -42.81 21.74
CA LEU A 68 26.30 -42.49 22.45
C LEU A 68 25.82 -41.06 22.21
N LEU A 69 26.76 -40.10 22.19
CA LEU A 69 26.46 -38.68 21.88
C LEU A 69 25.91 -38.54 20.46
N LEU A 70 26.54 -39.20 19.49
CA LEU A 70 26.06 -39.20 18.09
C LEU A 70 24.68 -39.85 17.96
N ALA A 71 24.43 -40.94 18.73
CA ALA A 71 23.12 -41.56 18.75
C ALA A 71 22.04 -40.62 19.33
N ILE A 72 22.34 -39.92 20.43
CA ILE A 72 21.44 -38.92 21.00
C ILE A 72 21.17 -37.76 20.03
N LEU A 73 22.20 -37.27 19.37
CA LEU A 73 22.08 -36.26 18.33
C LEU A 73 21.23 -36.73 17.13
N ALA A 74 21.43 -37.98 16.71
CA ALA A 74 20.64 -38.57 15.61
C ALA A 74 19.18 -38.74 16.02
N LEU A 75 18.90 -39.20 17.27
CA LEU A 75 17.52 -39.35 17.78
C LEU A 75 16.84 -37.97 17.96
N SER A 76 17.57 -36.94 18.30
CA SER A 76 17.01 -35.57 18.44
C SER A 76 16.60 -34.96 17.14
N ALA A 77 16.98 -35.58 16.00
CA ALA A 77 16.66 -35.13 14.63
C ALA A 77 16.86 -33.62 14.49
N PRO A 78 18.12 -33.11 14.51
CA PRO A 78 18.37 -31.70 14.31
C PRO A 78 17.95 -31.30 12.90
N PHE A 79 17.11 -30.27 12.78
CA PHE A 79 16.73 -29.71 11.49
C PHE A 79 17.04 -28.22 11.47
N PHE A 80 17.47 -27.79 10.32
CA PHE A 80 17.51 -26.38 10.03
C PHE A 80 16.13 -26.04 9.46
N ARG A 81 15.44 -25.05 10.04
CA ARG A 81 14.30 -24.45 9.37
C ARG A 81 14.82 -23.73 8.13
N THR A 82 15.02 -24.47 7.08
CA THR A 82 15.02 -23.91 5.74
C THR A 82 13.54 -23.87 5.31
N HIS A 83 12.98 -22.67 5.19
CA HIS A 83 11.61 -22.47 4.69
C HIS A 83 11.45 -22.81 3.19
N ARG A 84 12.13 -23.85 2.66
CA ARG A 84 12.40 -23.92 1.23
C ARG A 84 12.28 -25.29 0.61
N PHE A 85 11.04 -25.81 0.48
CA PHE A 85 10.77 -26.86 -0.51
C PHE A 85 9.49 -26.64 -1.33
N ALA A 86 8.68 -25.63 -1.01
CA ALA A 86 7.60 -25.19 -1.89
C ALA A 86 8.05 -23.89 -2.57
N SER A 87 7.84 -23.79 -3.86
CA SER A 87 7.95 -22.53 -4.61
C SER A 87 7.00 -21.52 -3.96
N GLU A 88 7.52 -20.42 -3.46
CA GLU A 88 6.71 -19.36 -2.89
C GLU A 88 6.31 -18.37 -3.98
N MET A 89 5.03 -17.99 -3.96
CA MET A 89 4.54 -16.90 -4.78
C MET A 89 4.49 -15.63 -3.93
N LEU A 90 5.31 -14.66 -4.28
CA LEU A 90 5.37 -13.36 -3.61
C LEU A 90 4.59 -12.33 -4.43
N ILE A 91 3.54 -11.77 -3.88
CA ILE A 91 2.82 -10.66 -4.48
C ILE A 91 3.21 -9.39 -3.73
N VAL A 92 3.96 -8.53 -4.39
CA VAL A 92 4.44 -7.27 -3.81
C VAL A 92 3.54 -6.14 -4.26
N LEU A 93 2.84 -5.54 -3.31
CA LEU A 93 1.96 -4.40 -3.52
C LEU A 93 2.66 -3.15 -2.98
N ILE A 94 2.97 -2.21 -3.87
CA ILE A 94 3.69 -0.98 -3.55
C ILE A 94 2.74 0.19 -3.72
N ASP A 95 2.58 0.96 -2.67
CA ASP A 95 1.85 2.22 -2.69
C ASP A 95 2.59 3.23 -3.58
N THR A 96 1.85 3.88 -4.46
CA THR A 96 2.38 4.91 -5.36
C THR A 96 1.67 6.25 -5.19
N SER A 97 1.02 6.48 -4.05
CA SER A 97 0.38 7.75 -3.73
C SER A 97 1.37 8.93 -3.64
N ALA A 98 0.83 10.13 -3.65
CA ALA A 98 1.60 11.36 -3.50
C ALA A 98 2.42 11.37 -2.20
N SER A 99 1.89 10.83 -1.10
CA SER A 99 2.57 10.77 0.21
C SER A 99 3.87 9.94 0.19
N MET A 100 4.04 9.05 -0.81
CA MET A 100 5.29 8.31 -1.02
C MET A 100 6.45 9.19 -1.53
N GLN A 101 6.18 10.44 -1.93
CA GLN A 101 7.20 11.43 -2.25
C GLN A 101 7.78 12.10 -1.01
N SER A 102 7.18 11.89 0.17
CA SER A 102 7.63 12.49 1.42
C SER A 102 9.10 12.22 1.70
N THR A 103 9.79 13.26 2.19
CA THR A 103 11.25 13.28 2.44
C THR A 103 11.60 13.09 3.90
N ASP A 104 10.65 12.68 4.74
CA ASP A 104 10.90 12.30 6.13
C ASP A 104 11.91 11.15 6.29
N VAL A 105 12.06 10.36 5.23
CA VAL A 105 13.14 9.39 5.01
C VAL A 105 13.87 9.77 3.73
N ALA A 106 15.18 9.99 3.81
CA ALA A 106 15.96 10.43 2.67
C ALA A 106 16.22 9.29 1.67
N PRO A 107 16.12 9.52 0.35
CA PRO A 107 15.64 10.73 -0.29
C PRO A 107 14.11 10.84 -0.35
N SER A 108 13.36 9.72 -0.23
CA SER A 108 11.90 9.66 -0.16
C SER A 108 11.41 8.28 0.31
N ARG A 109 10.15 8.20 0.76
CA ARG A 109 9.50 6.92 1.13
C ARG A 109 9.46 5.94 -0.05
N MET A 110 9.24 6.43 -1.28
CA MET A 110 9.29 5.59 -2.48
C MET A 110 10.67 4.96 -2.68
N HIS A 111 11.74 5.69 -2.39
CA HIS A 111 13.10 5.14 -2.46
C HIS A 111 13.31 4.06 -1.39
N GLN A 112 12.82 4.28 -0.17
CA GLN A 112 12.84 3.27 0.90
C GLN A 112 12.08 2.00 0.47
N ALA A 113 10.91 2.16 -0.20
CA ALA A 113 10.17 1.03 -0.76
C ALA A 113 11.00 0.27 -1.81
N HIS A 114 11.68 1.00 -2.71
CA HIS A 114 12.54 0.39 -3.73
C HIS A 114 13.66 -0.44 -3.11
N GLU A 115 14.36 0.09 -2.11
CA GLU A 115 15.44 -0.63 -1.42
C GLU A 115 14.92 -1.90 -0.74
N ALA A 116 13.80 -1.79 -0.02
CA ALA A 116 13.20 -2.94 0.67
C ALA A 116 12.71 -4.03 -0.30
N VAL A 117 12.12 -3.65 -1.44
CA VAL A 117 11.70 -4.60 -2.48
C VAL A 117 12.93 -5.21 -3.18
N GLU A 118 14.00 -4.44 -3.37
CA GLU A 118 15.24 -4.95 -3.97
C GLU A 118 15.93 -5.98 -3.07
N GLU A 119 15.91 -5.78 -1.75
CA GLU A 119 16.33 -6.77 -0.76
C GLU A 119 15.46 -8.03 -0.84
N LEU A 120 14.14 -7.88 -0.97
CA LEU A 120 13.22 -9.00 -1.10
C LEU A 120 13.50 -9.80 -2.38
N ILE A 121 13.74 -9.12 -3.53
CA ILE A 121 14.15 -9.77 -4.78
C ILE A 121 15.47 -10.54 -4.59
N ALA A 122 16.41 -10.01 -3.82
CA ALA A 122 17.69 -10.66 -3.58
C ALA A 122 17.58 -11.94 -2.72
N THR A 123 16.52 -12.07 -1.92
CA THR A 123 16.26 -13.25 -1.07
C THR A 123 15.52 -14.37 -1.80
N MET A 124 14.99 -14.13 -2.99
CA MET A 124 14.28 -15.13 -3.79
C MET A 124 15.19 -16.29 -4.18
N ASP A 125 14.65 -17.50 -4.07
CA ASP A 125 15.29 -18.70 -4.63
C ASP A 125 14.90 -18.89 -6.10
N GLY A 126 15.63 -19.77 -6.80
CA GLY A 126 15.42 -19.99 -8.23
C GLY A 126 14.04 -20.57 -8.60
N ASN A 127 13.28 -21.08 -7.63
CA ASN A 127 11.92 -21.60 -7.82
C ASN A 127 10.83 -20.62 -7.41
N ASP A 128 11.17 -19.56 -6.69
CA ASP A 128 10.22 -18.56 -6.25
C ASP A 128 9.78 -17.68 -7.42
N GLN A 129 8.55 -17.21 -7.34
CA GLN A 129 8.01 -16.27 -8.31
C GLN A 129 7.56 -15.01 -7.58
N MET A 130 7.81 -13.87 -8.18
CA MET A 130 7.35 -12.59 -7.66
C MET A 130 6.54 -11.85 -8.71
N MET A 131 5.47 -11.21 -8.25
CA MET A 131 4.66 -10.28 -9.01
C MET A 131 4.74 -8.91 -8.36
N LEU A 132 4.86 -7.85 -9.15
CA LEU A 132 4.87 -6.47 -8.66
C LEU A 132 3.58 -5.76 -9.10
N ILE A 133 2.90 -5.15 -8.13
CA ILE A 133 1.65 -4.40 -8.32
C ILE A 133 1.86 -2.99 -7.76
N ALA A 134 1.55 -1.98 -8.56
CA ALA A 134 1.48 -0.60 -8.11
C ALA A 134 0.05 -0.29 -7.62
N ALA A 135 -0.08 0.03 -6.34
CA ALA A 135 -1.31 0.51 -5.74
C ALA A 135 -1.41 2.03 -5.93
N GLY A 136 -1.94 2.43 -7.07
CA GLY A 136 -2.17 3.83 -7.44
C GLY A 136 -3.58 4.01 -7.95
N ASN A 137 -3.82 5.09 -8.65
CA ASN A 137 -5.07 5.34 -9.35
C ASN A 137 -4.80 5.54 -10.86
N PRO A 138 -5.01 4.47 -11.69
CA PRO A 138 -5.52 3.14 -11.35
C PRO A 138 -4.45 2.20 -10.77
N THR A 139 -4.90 1.16 -10.02
CA THR A 139 -4.06 0.03 -9.64
C THR A 139 -3.66 -0.79 -10.87
N ARG A 140 -2.39 -1.20 -10.96
CA ARG A 140 -1.89 -1.94 -12.12
C ARG A 140 -0.80 -2.96 -11.74
N VAL A 141 -0.80 -4.09 -12.45
CA VAL A 141 0.32 -5.03 -12.41
C VAL A 141 1.45 -4.46 -13.26
N ILE A 142 2.60 -4.17 -12.63
CA ILE A 142 3.79 -3.64 -13.33
C ILE A 142 4.71 -4.74 -13.81
N GLN A 143 4.70 -5.89 -13.11
CA GLN A 143 5.41 -7.10 -13.53
C GLN A 143 4.57 -8.32 -13.15
N SER A 144 4.21 -9.12 -14.13
CA SER A 144 3.57 -10.42 -13.91
C SER A 144 4.54 -11.41 -13.24
N ALA A 145 4.00 -12.46 -12.62
CA ALA A 145 4.77 -13.46 -11.89
C ALA A 145 5.97 -13.97 -12.71
N THR A 146 7.16 -13.81 -12.15
CA THR A 146 8.41 -14.24 -12.78
C THR A 146 9.45 -14.59 -11.72
N SER A 147 10.36 -15.50 -12.03
CA SER A 147 11.57 -15.80 -11.25
C SER A 147 12.79 -14.99 -11.73
N SER A 148 12.63 -14.14 -12.76
CA SER A 148 13.71 -13.33 -13.32
C SER A 148 13.98 -12.10 -12.47
N HIS A 149 15.01 -12.12 -11.64
CA HIS A 149 15.47 -10.96 -10.86
C HIS A 149 15.74 -9.73 -11.76
N ALA A 150 16.20 -9.95 -13.00
CA ALA A 150 16.50 -8.85 -13.93
C ALA A 150 15.23 -8.12 -14.38
N ASP A 151 14.15 -8.86 -14.66
CA ASP A 151 12.88 -8.27 -15.09
C ASP A 151 12.19 -7.55 -13.92
N LEU A 152 12.22 -8.13 -12.72
CA LEU A 152 11.72 -7.50 -11.49
C LEU A 152 12.42 -6.19 -11.21
N ARG A 153 13.76 -6.17 -11.22
CA ARG A 153 14.54 -4.93 -11.00
C ARG A 153 14.29 -3.89 -12.07
N ARG A 154 14.10 -4.30 -13.33
CA ARG A 154 13.77 -3.38 -14.42
C ARG A 154 12.40 -2.74 -14.20
N ALA A 155 11.40 -3.53 -13.84
CA ALA A 155 10.06 -3.03 -13.55
C ALA A 155 10.06 -2.09 -12.33
N LEU A 156 10.75 -2.47 -11.26
CA LEU A 156 10.89 -1.66 -10.05
C LEU A 156 11.54 -0.30 -10.35
N LYS A 157 12.60 -0.27 -11.15
CA LYS A 157 13.32 0.98 -11.50
C LYS A 157 12.43 1.99 -12.23
N HIS A 158 11.42 1.53 -12.97
CA HIS A 158 10.49 2.40 -13.70
C HIS A 158 9.27 2.79 -12.87
N LEU A 159 9.11 2.23 -11.68
CA LEU A 159 8.03 2.58 -10.78
C LEU A 159 8.32 3.93 -10.13
N GLN A 160 7.37 4.83 -10.22
CA GLN A 160 7.42 6.15 -9.60
C GLN A 160 6.12 6.40 -8.84
N SER A 161 6.20 7.24 -7.81
CA SER A 161 5.01 7.78 -7.16
C SER A 161 4.23 8.66 -8.12
N THR A 162 2.93 8.75 -7.88
CA THR A 162 2.00 9.58 -8.65
C THR A 162 1.47 10.70 -7.74
N ASP A 163 0.94 11.75 -8.34
CA ASP A 163 0.38 12.89 -7.61
C ASP A 163 -1.08 12.64 -7.18
N THR A 164 -1.49 11.38 -7.14
CA THR A 164 -2.87 10.96 -6.82
C THR A 164 -2.94 10.22 -5.48
N ALA A 165 -4.14 10.18 -4.91
CA ALA A 165 -4.41 9.31 -3.78
C ALA A 165 -4.36 7.84 -4.21
N THR A 166 -3.93 6.96 -3.31
CA THR A 166 -3.97 5.52 -3.53
C THR A 166 -5.38 4.95 -3.30
N ARG A 167 -5.67 3.81 -3.94
CA ARG A 167 -6.81 2.94 -3.66
C ARG A 167 -6.29 1.58 -3.21
N LEU A 168 -5.77 1.55 -1.99
CA LEU A 168 -5.09 0.38 -1.47
C LEU A 168 -6.02 -0.83 -1.36
N SER A 169 -7.30 -0.61 -1.04
CA SER A 169 -8.33 -1.66 -1.03
C SER A 169 -8.50 -2.35 -2.37
N GLU A 170 -8.44 -1.59 -3.49
CA GLU A 170 -8.49 -2.16 -4.84
C GLU A 170 -7.23 -3.00 -5.14
N GLY A 171 -6.07 -2.50 -4.72
CA GLY A 171 -4.80 -3.21 -4.84
C GLY A 171 -4.78 -4.54 -4.08
N LEU A 172 -5.26 -4.53 -2.85
CA LEU A 172 -5.37 -5.74 -2.03
C LEU A 172 -6.38 -6.73 -2.58
N LYS A 173 -7.53 -6.27 -3.08
CA LYS A 173 -8.52 -7.13 -3.75
C LYS A 173 -7.95 -7.78 -5.02
N LEU A 174 -7.20 -7.00 -5.82
CA LEU A 174 -6.51 -7.52 -7.00
C LEU A 174 -5.47 -8.57 -6.60
N ALA A 175 -4.63 -8.27 -5.60
CA ALA A 175 -3.63 -9.20 -5.10
C ALA A 175 -4.27 -10.49 -4.56
N ALA A 176 -5.35 -10.37 -3.79
CA ALA A 176 -6.10 -11.52 -3.27
C ALA A 176 -6.69 -12.39 -4.40
N THR A 177 -7.27 -11.75 -5.43
CA THR A 177 -7.82 -12.46 -6.59
C THR A 177 -6.73 -13.20 -7.37
N LEU A 178 -5.55 -12.59 -7.51
CA LEU A 178 -4.41 -13.21 -8.19
C LEU A 178 -3.75 -14.33 -7.36
N ALA A 179 -3.94 -14.31 -6.05
CA ALA A 179 -3.49 -15.34 -5.11
C ALA A 179 -4.43 -16.55 -5.07
N GLU A 180 -5.64 -16.42 -5.61
CA GLU A 180 -6.69 -17.45 -5.49
C GLU A 180 -6.28 -18.74 -6.22
N GLY A 181 -6.31 -19.88 -5.50
CA GLY A 181 -5.94 -21.18 -6.05
C GLY A 181 -4.44 -21.46 -6.14
N ILE A 182 -3.60 -20.58 -5.61
CA ILE A 182 -2.15 -20.79 -5.54
C ILE A 182 -1.77 -21.16 -4.10
N ASP A 183 -1.07 -22.27 -3.93
CA ASP A 183 -0.54 -22.67 -2.62
C ASP A 183 0.70 -21.83 -2.27
N HIS A 184 0.88 -21.52 -0.99
CA HIS A 184 2.04 -20.78 -0.46
C HIS A 184 2.24 -19.39 -1.09
N VAL A 185 1.20 -18.55 -1.01
CA VAL A 185 1.26 -17.14 -1.43
C VAL A 185 1.47 -16.23 -0.23
N GLN A 186 2.40 -15.29 -0.36
CA GLN A 186 2.56 -14.18 0.58
C GLN A 186 2.33 -12.85 -0.14
N ILE A 187 1.54 -11.97 0.49
CA ILE A 187 1.36 -10.59 0.02
C ILE A 187 2.23 -9.67 0.87
N HIS A 188 3.18 -8.98 0.24
CA HIS A 188 3.99 -7.96 0.87
C HIS A 188 3.45 -6.58 0.52
N LEU A 189 3.00 -5.84 1.53
CA LEU A 189 2.42 -4.52 1.37
C LEU A 189 3.39 -3.44 1.84
N PHE A 190 3.80 -2.57 0.92
CA PHE A 190 4.66 -1.42 1.16
C PHE A 190 3.83 -0.14 1.08
N THR A 191 3.55 0.50 2.20
CA THR A 191 2.75 1.75 2.29
C THR A 191 3.11 2.52 3.55
N ASP A 192 2.86 3.82 3.55
CA ASP A 192 3.00 4.68 4.73
C ASP A 192 1.78 4.62 5.67
N GLY A 193 0.74 3.87 5.29
CA GLY A 193 -0.45 3.68 6.11
C GLY A 193 -1.42 4.86 6.11
N ALA A 194 -1.18 5.91 5.31
CA ALA A 194 -2.08 7.06 5.19
C ALA A 194 -3.34 6.73 4.36
N VAL A 195 -4.04 5.64 4.71
CA VAL A 195 -5.16 5.11 3.93
C VAL A 195 -6.38 4.90 4.80
N SER A 196 -7.50 5.48 4.38
CA SER A 196 -8.79 5.38 5.09
C SER A 196 -9.69 4.24 4.61
N ASP A 197 -9.32 3.50 3.54
CA ASP A 197 -10.23 2.59 2.83
C ASP A 197 -10.04 1.10 3.16
N LEU A 198 -9.23 0.75 4.18
CA LEU A 198 -8.90 -0.65 4.53
C LEU A 198 -9.95 -1.37 5.39
N THR A 199 -10.96 -0.67 5.90
CA THR A 199 -11.91 -1.20 6.90
C THR A 199 -12.77 -2.37 6.42
N ASP A 200 -12.93 -2.58 5.11
CA ASP A 200 -13.82 -3.58 4.54
C ASP A 200 -13.09 -4.74 3.81
N THR A 201 -11.76 -4.83 3.92
CA THR A 201 -11.01 -5.84 3.17
C THR A 201 -10.71 -7.06 4.07
N THR A 202 -11.47 -8.13 3.89
CA THR A 202 -11.20 -9.42 4.54
C THR A 202 -10.27 -10.26 3.65
N LEU A 203 -9.02 -10.38 4.05
CA LEU A 203 -8.04 -11.27 3.43
C LEU A 203 -8.09 -12.64 4.12
N SER A 204 -9.12 -13.43 3.85
CA SER A 204 -9.26 -14.74 4.50
C SER A 204 -8.27 -15.74 3.91
N GLY A 205 -7.32 -16.21 4.73
CA GLY A 205 -6.41 -17.33 4.39
C GLY A 205 -5.15 -16.94 3.62
N ILE A 206 -4.86 -15.64 3.44
CA ILE A 206 -3.65 -15.15 2.78
C ILE A 206 -2.70 -14.56 3.83
N ASP A 207 -1.42 -14.91 3.74
CA ASP A 207 -0.38 -14.35 4.61
C ASP A 207 0.00 -12.95 4.12
N LEU A 208 -0.33 -11.92 4.92
CA LEU A 208 -0.03 -10.51 4.63
C LEU A 208 1.13 -10.03 5.50
N VAL A 209 2.21 -9.63 4.85
CA VAL A 209 3.37 -9.00 5.50
C VAL A 209 3.33 -7.50 5.25
N TYR A 210 3.12 -6.72 6.30
CA TYR A 210 3.08 -5.27 6.23
C TYR A 210 4.47 -4.66 6.44
N HIS A 211 4.89 -3.80 5.53
CA HIS A 211 6.13 -3.04 5.56
C HIS A 211 5.80 -1.55 5.69
N PRO A 212 5.80 -1.00 6.91
CA PRO A 212 5.57 0.42 7.13
C PRO A 212 6.69 1.27 6.56
N LEU A 213 6.33 2.33 5.84
CA LEU A 213 7.26 3.28 5.25
C LEU A 213 7.11 4.65 5.92
N GLY A 214 8.21 5.38 6.00
CA GLY A 214 8.22 6.68 6.66
C GLY A 214 8.43 6.59 8.18
N THR A 215 8.70 7.72 8.81
CA THR A 215 9.03 7.81 10.25
C THR A 215 8.25 8.88 11.00
N ARG A 216 7.76 9.90 10.31
CA ARG A 216 7.05 11.05 10.94
C ARG A 216 6.07 11.70 9.96
N GLY A 217 5.19 12.53 10.50
CA GLY A 217 4.21 13.29 9.75
C GLY A 217 4.41 14.81 9.86
N ASN A 218 5.62 15.36 9.58
CA ASN A 218 5.77 16.82 9.55
C ASN A 218 5.29 17.37 8.20
N ASN A 219 3.97 17.42 8.04
CA ASN A 219 3.34 17.86 6.82
C ASN A 219 2.20 18.84 7.07
N VAL A 220 2.05 19.81 6.18
CA VAL A 220 0.88 20.71 6.09
C VAL A 220 0.42 20.68 4.64
N GLY A 221 -0.79 20.25 4.37
CA GLY A 221 -1.26 20.08 3.00
C GLY A 221 -2.66 20.61 2.75
N ILE A 222 -2.95 20.95 1.52
CA ILE A 222 -4.29 21.28 1.03
C ILE A 222 -5.06 19.98 0.84
N VAL A 223 -6.05 19.74 1.70
CA VAL A 223 -6.84 18.50 1.65
C VAL A 223 -8.07 18.61 0.75
N SER A 224 -8.54 19.83 0.47
CA SER A 224 -9.63 20.04 -0.47
C SER A 224 -9.64 21.46 -1.03
N MET A 225 -10.07 21.59 -2.27
CA MET A 225 -10.36 22.86 -2.95
C MET A 225 -11.65 22.73 -3.74
N ASP A 226 -12.59 23.67 -3.54
CA ASP A 226 -13.83 23.73 -4.30
C ASP A 226 -14.11 25.16 -4.77
N ILE A 227 -14.74 25.27 -5.93
CA ILE A 227 -15.07 26.56 -6.56
C ILE A 227 -16.55 26.57 -6.85
N ARG A 228 -17.24 27.59 -6.36
CA ARG A 228 -18.68 27.77 -6.57
C ARG A 228 -18.98 29.19 -7.07
N PRO A 229 -20.08 29.38 -7.83
CA PRO A 229 -20.58 30.71 -8.09
C PRO A 229 -20.87 31.43 -6.78
N ASN A 230 -20.50 32.69 -6.68
CA ASN A 230 -20.90 33.50 -5.52
C ASN A 230 -22.39 33.85 -5.65
N PRO A 231 -23.24 33.48 -4.68
CA PRO A 231 -24.68 33.76 -4.76
C PRO A 231 -25.01 35.27 -4.75
N ASP A 232 -24.14 36.10 -4.16
CA ASP A 232 -24.34 37.53 -4.03
C ASP A 232 -23.84 38.31 -5.28
N ASP A 233 -22.94 37.70 -6.05
CA ASP A 233 -22.37 38.30 -7.24
C ASP A 233 -21.96 37.22 -8.27
N VAL A 234 -22.74 37.12 -9.34
CA VAL A 234 -22.59 36.13 -10.42
C VAL A 234 -21.25 36.27 -11.17
N SER A 235 -20.65 37.47 -11.14
CA SER A 235 -19.36 37.77 -11.78
C SER A 235 -18.18 37.27 -10.94
N SER A 236 -18.40 36.80 -9.74
CA SER A 236 -17.35 36.31 -8.84
C SER A 236 -17.52 34.86 -8.48
N ARG A 237 -16.45 34.25 -7.97
CA ARG A 237 -16.39 32.88 -7.49
C ARG A 237 -16.00 32.86 -6.03
N ALA A 238 -16.62 31.97 -5.27
CA ALA A 238 -16.19 31.61 -3.95
C ALA A 238 -15.31 30.36 -4.02
N ILE A 239 -14.05 30.49 -3.59
CA ILE A 239 -13.04 29.45 -3.58
C ILE A 239 -12.86 28.98 -2.17
N PHE A 240 -13.32 27.75 -1.87
CA PHE A 240 -13.19 27.11 -0.58
C PHE A 240 -11.96 26.24 -0.56
N THR A 241 -11.06 26.47 0.38
CA THR A 241 -9.84 25.68 0.55
C THR A 241 -9.73 25.21 1.99
N SER A 242 -9.45 23.92 2.19
CA SER A 242 -9.22 23.33 3.50
C SER A 242 -7.79 22.83 3.59
N ILE A 243 -7.08 23.23 4.66
CA ILE A 243 -5.68 22.89 4.90
C ILE A 243 -5.58 22.17 6.23
N ALA A 244 -4.87 21.05 6.26
CA ALA A 244 -4.61 20.26 7.46
C ALA A 244 -3.13 20.34 7.84
N ASN A 245 -2.87 20.53 9.13
CA ASN A 245 -1.54 20.46 9.71
C ASN A 245 -1.38 19.12 10.44
N TYR A 246 -0.61 18.22 9.87
CA TYR A 246 -0.32 16.90 10.45
C TYR A 246 0.93 16.91 11.35
N SER A 247 1.58 18.07 11.49
CA SER A 247 2.76 18.21 12.35
C SER A 247 2.38 18.42 13.83
N ASP A 248 3.35 18.21 14.72
CA ASP A 248 3.21 18.37 16.18
C ASP A 248 3.32 19.85 16.64
N ALA A 249 3.50 20.78 15.71
CA ALA A 249 3.63 22.20 16.00
C ALA A 249 2.67 23.06 15.19
N SER A 250 2.27 24.21 15.72
CA SER A 250 1.51 25.20 14.96
C SER A 250 2.35 25.76 13.81
N LYS A 251 1.72 26.00 12.66
CA LYS A 251 2.36 26.52 11.45
C LYS A 251 1.73 27.84 11.02
N ASN A 252 2.57 28.81 10.72
CA ASN A 252 2.14 30.09 10.14
C ASN A 252 2.36 30.05 8.64
N LEU A 253 1.29 30.26 7.88
CA LEU A 253 1.29 30.14 6.43
C LEU A 253 0.80 31.45 5.81
N ILE A 254 1.26 31.72 4.58
CA ILE A 254 0.68 32.73 3.72
C ILE A 254 0.09 32.00 2.51
N LEU A 255 -1.24 31.89 2.47
CA LEU A 255 -1.95 31.34 1.34
C LEU A 255 -2.04 32.36 0.23
N GLU A 256 -1.64 31.99 -0.98
CA GLU A 256 -1.78 32.77 -2.17
C GLU A 256 -2.86 32.19 -3.08
N LEU A 257 -3.85 33.00 -3.43
CA LEU A 257 -4.82 32.67 -4.47
C LEU A 257 -4.36 33.31 -5.77
N ARG A 258 -4.25 32.53 -6.82
CA ARG A 258 -3.91 32.97 -8.18
C ARG A 258 -5.00 32.57 -9.18
N PHE A 259 -5.12 33.34 -10.24
CA PHE A 259 -5.91 33.03 -11.42
C PHE A 259 -5.03 33.16 -12.65
N GLU A 260 -4.84 32.12 -13.43
CA GLU A 260 -3.96 32.09 -14.59
C GLU A 260 -2.58 32.73 -14.28
N ASP A 261 -1.93 32.26 -13.21
CA ASP A 261 -0.64 32.76 -12.68
C ASP A 261 -0.65 34.19 -12.09
N GLN A 262 -1.75 34.93 -12.20
CA GLN A 262 -1.88 36.26 -11.61
C GLN A 262 -2.30 36.14 -10.12
N LEU A 263 -1.51 36.71 -9.22
CA LEU A 263 -1.85 36.78 -7.80
C LEU A 263 -3.07 37.68 -7.60
N LEU A 264 -4.14 37.15 -7.00
CA LEU A 264 -5.35 37.87 -6.68
C LEU A 264 -5.40 38.28 -5.21
N GLU A 265 -5.07 37.38 -4.31
CA GLU A 265 -5.12 37.61 -2.85
C GLU A 265 -4.03 36.80 -2.15
N ALA A 266 -3.49 37.34 -1.06
CA ALA A 266 -2.62 36.63 -0.16
C ALA A 266 -3.16 36.78 1.29
N ARG A 267 -3.29 35.68 2.02
CA ARG A 267 -3.87 35.67 3.35
C ARG A 267 -2.99 34.89 4.33
N ALA A 268 -2.57 35.58 5.40
CA ALA A 268 -1.85 34.95 6.48
C ALA A 268 -2.82 34.17 7.40
N MET A 269 -2.43 32.95 7.79
CA MET A 269 -3.18 32.16 8.75
C MET A 269 -2.23 31.28 9.60
N THR A 270 -2.71 30.92 10.78
CA THR A 270 -2.04 29.99 11.69
C THR A 270 -2.90 28.74 11.79
N ILE A 271 -2.28 27.57 11.66
CA ILE A 271 -2.96 26.27 11.83
C ILE A 271 -2.29 25.54 13.00
N GLU A 272 -3.07 25.25 14.03
CA GLU A 272 -2.60 24.52 15.19
C GLU A 272 -2.18 23.09 14.85
N ALA A 273 -1.34 22.49 15.70
CA ALA A 273 -0.90 21.11 15.55
C ALA A 273 -2.09 20.15 15.47
N GLY A 274 -2.10 19.25 14.48
CA GLY A 274 -3.18 18.28 14.25
C GLY A 274 -4.53 18.87 13.85
N ALA A 275 -4.60 20.19 13.56
CA ALA A 275 -5.85 20.87 13.21
C ALA A 275 -6.04 21.01 11.71
N THR A 276 -7.31 21.12 11.30
CA THR A 276 -7.71 21.50 9.94
C THR A 276 -8.40 22.84 9.99
N SER A 277 -8.00 23.74 9.10
CA SER A 277 -8.59 25.07 8.95
C SER A 277 -9.07 25.32 7.53
N SER A 278 -10.18 26.02 7.38
CA SER A 278 -10.75 26.33 6.07
C SER A 278 -10.73 27.85 5.82
N VAL A 279 -10.46 28.19 4.58
CA VAL A 279 -10.45 29.58 4.09
C VAL A 279 -11.39 29.68 2.91
N ASN A 280 -12.12 30.78 2.84
CA ASN A 280 -12.94 31.15 1.69
C ASN A 280 -12.39 32.44 1.08
N PHE A 281 -12.06 32.39 -0.21
CA PHE A 281 -11.71 33.54 -1.02
C PHE A 281 -12.87 33.89 -1.94
N ILE A 282 -13.04 35.17 -2.23
CA ILE A 282 -14.00 35.66 -3.23
C ILE A 282 -13.20 36.42 -4.29
N ALA A 283 -13.25 35.92 -5.51
CA ALA A 283 -12.48 36.49 -6.60
C ALA A 283 -13.34 36.70 -7.83
N PRO A 284 -13.15 37.82 -8.57
CA PRO A 284 -13.82 38.06 -9.83
C PRO A 284 -13.36 37.05 -10.88
N GLN A 285 -14.27 36.65 -11.77
CA GLN A 285 -13.96 35.77 -12.88
C GLN A 285 -14.66 36.30 -14.15
N GLU A 286 -13.89 36.76 -15.12
CA GLU A 286 -14.40 37.28 -16.40
C GLU A 286 -14.32 36.26 -17.54
N ARG A 287 -13.51 35.23 -17.40
CA ARG A 287 -13.30 34.17 -18.39
C ARG A 287 -13.09 32.81 -17.70
N ALA A 288 -13.27 31.73 -18.47
CA ALA A 288 -12.85 30.42 -18.00
C ALA A 288 -11.34 30.37 -17.78
N GLY A 289 -10.89 29.68 -16.74
CA GLY A 289 -9.48 29.61 -16.40
C GLY A 289 -9.24 28.75 -15.17
N VAL A 290 -8.00 28.73 -14.69
CA VAL A 290 -7.55 27.93 -13.55
C VAL A 290 -7.35 28.83 -12.35
N PHE A 291 -8.00 28.51 -11.24
CA PHE A 291 -7.65 29.02 -9.93
C PHE A 291 -6.64 28.08 -9.28
N ASP A 292 -5.63 28.66 -8.69
CA ASP A 292 -4.58 28.01 -7.96
C ASP A 292 -4.49 28.57 -6.55
N VAL A 293 -4.40 27.71 -5.56
CA VAL A 293 -4.10 28.06 -4.18
C VAL A 293 -2.81 27.38 -3.79
N SER A 294 -1.86 28.16 -3.28
CA SER A 294 -0.56 27.64 -2.89
C SER A 294 -0.03 28.36 -1.64
N PHE A 295 0.89 27.71 -0.95
CA PHE A 295 1.66 28.28 0.15
C PHE A 295 3.06 27.68 0.17
N GLN A 296 3.98 28.32 0.90
CA GLN A 296 5.32 27.82 1.11
C GLN A 296 5.51 27.49 2.60
N THR A 297 6.00 26.30 2.89
CA THR A 297 6.35 25.85 4.24
C THR A 297 7.53 24.89 4.17
N ASP A 298 8.21 24.73 5.29
CA ASP A 298 9.27 23.72 5.45
C ASP A 298 8.63 22.46 6.03
N ASP A 299 8.26 21.54 5.14
CA ASP A 299 7.64 20.26 5.45
C ASP A 299 8.22 19.11 4.61
N ASP A 300 7.76 17.90 4.89
CA ASP A 300 8.29 16.70 4.26
C ASP A 300 7.61 16.37 2.91
N LEU A 301 6.53 17.08 2.51
CA LEU A 301 5.79 16.82 1.27
C LEU A 301 5.36 18.11 0.56
N ALA A 302 6.16 18.57 -0.38
CA ALA A 302 5.87 19.82 -1.10
C ALA A 302 4.72 19.71 -2.12
N MET A 303 4.28 18.50 -2.49
CA MET A 303 3.30 18.29 -3.56
C MET A 303 1.89 18.77 -3.17
N ASP A 304 1.49 18.64 -1.90
CA ASP A 304 0.18 19.04 -1.39
C ASP A 304 0.13 20.50 -0.89
N ASN A 305 1.23 21.24 -1.05
CA ASN A 305 1.31 22.68 -0.77
C ASN A 305 0.64 23.54 -1.85
N GLN A 306 0.15 22.92 -2.92
CA GLN A 306 -0.52 23.57 -4.04
C GLN A 306 -1.74 22.74 -4.49
N ALA A 307 -2.84 23.45 -4.81
CA ALA A 307 -4.01 22.84 -5.44
C ALA A 307 -4.56 23.76 -6.52
N ALA A 308 -4.89 23.18 -7.66
CA ALA A 308 -5.44 23.92 -8.80
C ALA A 308 -6.78 23.31 -9.25
N LYS A 309 -7.70 24.17 -9.68
CA LYS A 309 -9.01 23.75 -10.20
C LYS A 309 -9.45 24.62 -11.35
N VAL A 310 -9.94 23.99 -12.42
CA VAL A 310 -10.53 24.68 -13.56
C VAL A 310 -11.89 25.22 -13.16
N SER A 311 -12.12 26.51 -13.43
CA SER A 311 -13.41 27.17 -13.31
C SER A 311 -13.93 27.57 -14.69
N LEU A 312 -15.03 26.94 -15.10
CA LEU A 312 -15.69 27.28 -16.34
C LEU A 312 -16.66 28.45 -16.11
N MET A 313 -16.80 29.31 -17.12
CA MET A 313 -17.89 30.27 -17.10
C MET A 313 -19.22 29.52 -17.35
N PRO A 314 -20.24 29.81 -16.56
CA PRO A 314 -21.56 29.26 -16.85
C PRO A 314 -22.00 29.81 -18.21
N GLN A 315 -22.28 28.92 -19.13
CA GLN A 315 -22.95 29.31 -20.36
C GLN A 315 -24.45 29.43 -20.11
N PRO A 316 -25.13 30.48 -20.56
CA PRO A 316 -26.57 30.57 -20.44
C PRO A 316 -27.23 29.39 -21.20
N ILE A 317 -28.23 28.78 -20.57
CA ILE A 317 -29.03 27.75 -21.20
C ILE A 317 -30.01 28.44 -22.13
N ARG A 318 -29.94 28.20 -23.43
CA ARG A 318 -30.85 28.76 -24.43
C ARG A 318 -32.15 27.93 -24.46
N VAL A 319 -33.20 28.54 -24.01
CA VAL A 319 -34.54 27.95 -24.00
C VAL A 319 -35.39 28.59 -25.07
N LEU A 320 -35.95 27.77 -25.95
CA LEU A 320 -36.95 28.21 -26.92
C LEU A 320 -38.36 27.78 -26.39
N LEU A 321 -39.16 28.75 -26.03
CA LEU A 321 -40.56 28.54 -25.69
C LEU A 321 -41.45 28.76 -26.92
N VAL A 322 -42.11 27.70 -27.35
CA VAL A 322 -43.12 27.75 -28.46
C VAL A 322 -44.49 27.76 -27.82
N THR A 323 -45.17 28.90 -27.83
CA THR A 323 -46.43 29.09 -27.15
C THR A 323 -47.35 30.07 -27.90
N SER A 324 -48.64 29.90 -27.79
CA SER A 324 -49.63 30.86 -28.32
C SER A 324 -49.85 32.08 -27.42
N GLY A 325 -49.09 32.17 -26.27
CA GLY A 325 -49.10 33.37 -25.41
C GLY A 325 -49.29 33.10 -23.92
N ASN A 326 -48.45 32.22 -23.33
CA ASN A 326 -48.46 31.88 -21.89
C ASN A 326 -47.49 32.79 -21.10
N ARG A 327 -47.95 34.02 -20.74
CA ARG A 327 -47.14 34.96 -19.97
C ARG A 327 -46.67 34.49 -18.62
N PHE A 328 -47.37 33.53 -17.99
CA PHE A 328 -46.93 32.98 -16.71
C PHE A 328 -45.72 32.08 -16.89
N LEU A 329 -45.72 31.24 -17.92
CA LEU A 329 -44.63 30.37 -18.26
C LEU A 329 -43.42 31.17 -18.75
N GLU A 330 -43.61 32.18 -19.61
CA GLU A 330 -42.57 33.11 -20.06
C GLU A 330 -41.83 33.73 -18.85
N ARG A 331 -42.58 34.28 -17.89
CA ARG A 331 -41.99 34.90 -16.69
C ARG A 331 -41.34 33.92 -15.78
N ALA A 332 -41.89 32.73 -15.60
CA ALA A 332 -41.30 31.69 -14.79
C ALA A 332 -39.93 31.26 -15.33
N ILE A 333 -39.86 31.02 -16.65
CA ILE A 333 -38.60 30.61 -17.29
C ILE A 333 -37.56 31.77 -17.27
N ALA A 334 -38.02 32.99 -17.65
CA ALA A 334 -37.16 34.17 -17.65
C ALA A 334 -36.64 34.58 -16.27
N SER A 335 -37.27 34.15 -15.18
CA SER A 335 -36.80 34.38 -13.81
C SER A 335 -35.70 33.41 -13.37
N ALA A 336 -35.46 32.34 -14.13
CA ALA A 336 -34.38 31.41 -13.82
C ALA A 336 -33.01 32.03 -14.12
N PRO A 337 -32.07 32.01 -13.19
CA PRO A 337 -30.76 32.54 -13.46
C PRO A 337 -30.09 31.73 -14.58
N GLN A 338 -29.35 32.41 -15.45
CA GLN A 338 -28.59 31.82 -16.56
C GLN A 338 -29.46 31.18 -17.67
N VAL A 339 -30.69 31.64 -17.88
CA VAL A 339 -31.54 31.24 -18.98
C VAL A 339 -31.66 32.39 -19.99
N GLU A 340 -31.38 32.11 -21.24
CA GLU A 340 -31.71 32.95 -22.38
C GLU A 340 -32.96 32.45 -23.02
N LEU A 341 -34.07 33.14 -22.78
CA LEU A 341 -35.40 32.74 -23.29
C LEU A 341 -35.67 33.39 -24.62
N ALA A 342 -35.93 32.60 -25.66
CA ALA A 342 -36.56 33.01 -26.91
C ALA A 342 -38.02 32.49 -26.93
N VAL A 343 -38.92 33.34 -27.37
CA VAL A 343 -40.36 32.97 -27.45
C VAL A 343 -40.84 33.09 -28.89
N THR A 344 -41.52 32.05 -29.37
CA THR A 344 -42.11 32.02 -30.70
C THR A 344 -43.54 31.41 -30.63
N SER A 345 -44.36 31.77 -31.62
CA SER A 345 -45.69 31.19 -31.75
C SER A 345 -45.71 29.99 -32.71
N GLN A 346 -44.64 29.70 -33.41
CA GLN A 346 -44.54 28.60 -34.37
C GLN A 346 -43.21 27.90 -34.22
N TRP A 347 -43.26 26.57 -34.33
CA TRP A 347 -42.04 25.78 -34.38
C TRP A 347 -41.47 25.74 -35.77
N GLU A 348 -40.22 26.17 -35.92
CA GLU A 348 -39.43 26.04 -37.14
C GLU A 348 -38.19 25.19 -36.88
N PRO A 349 -37.87 24.18 -37.70
CA PRO A 349 -36.68 23.39 -37.53
C PRO A 349 -35.37 24.17 -37.61
N SER A 350 -35.38 25.37 -38.22
CA SER A 350 -34.21 26.29 -38.30
C SER A 350 -33.90 27.00 -36.98
N ALA A 351 -34.78 26.93 -35.98
CA ALA A 351 -34.56 27.45 -34.63
C ALA A 351 -33.58 26.55 -33.81
N ALA A 352 -32.71 25.84 -34.49
CA ALA A 352 -31.87 24.75 -34.00
C ALA A 352 -30.74 25.14 -32.96
N GLU A 353 -30.71 26.40 -32.53
CA GLU A 353 -29.66 26.87 -31.58
C GLU A 353 -30.08 26.77 -30.10
N ALA A 354 -31.33 26.27 -29.80
CA ALA A 354 -31.78 26.14 -28.44
C ALA A 354 -31.26 24.82 -27.80
N ASP A 355 -30.89 24.89 -26.53
CA ASP A 355 -30.48 23.71 -25.75
C ASP A 355 -31.70 22.93 -25.24
N ILE A 356 -32.81 23.64 -24.99
CA ILE A 356 -34.10 23.09 -24.55
C ILE A 356 -35.20 23.76 -25.37
N VAL A 357 -36.15 22.96 -25.90
CA VAL A 357 -37.37 23.42 -26.53
C VAL A 357 -38.57 23.09 -25.62
N ILE A 358 -39.38 24.10 -25.32
CA ILE A 358 -40.62 23.93 -24.55
C ILE A 358 -41.78 24.20 -25.49
N LEU A 359 -42.64 23.19 -25.70
CA LEU A 359 -43.87 23.31 -26.45
C LEU A 359 -45.05 23.48 -25.47
N ASP A 360 -45.82 24.54 -25.62
CA ASP A 360 -46.97 24.86 -24.78
C ASP A 360 -48.20 25.02 -25.67
N ASP A 361 -49.12 24.05 -25.61
CA ASP A 361 -50.33 23.93 -26.43
C ASP A 361 -50.08 23.96 -27.96
N ILE A 362 -48.87 23.65 -28.41
CA ILE A 362 -48.52 23.67 -29.85
C ILE A 362 -47.95 22.30 -30.22
N GLU A 363 -48.60 21.66 -31.19
CA GLU A 363 -48.15 20.38 -31.74
C GLU A 363 -47.28 20.64 -32.99
N PRO A 364 -45.99 20.25 -32.99
CA PRO A 364 -45.14 20.44 -34.14
C PRO A 364 -45.35 19.33 -35.18
N GLU A 365 -45.23 19.65 -36.46
CA GLU A 365 -45.29 18.67 -37.56
C GLU A 365 -44.12 17.64 -37.45
N ARG A 366 -43.01 18.04 -36.86
CA ARG A 366 -41.82 17.20 -36.62
C ARG A 366 -41.23 17.52 -35.25
N LEU A 367 -40.89 16.47 -34.51
CA LEU A 367 -40.24 16.59 -33.20
C LEU A 367 -38.88 17.32 -33.32
N PRO A 368 -38.58 18.20 -32.34
CA PRO A 368 -37.23 18.74 -32.16
C PRO A 368 -36.21 17.61 -31.85
N ASP A 369 -35.01 17.74 -32.37
CA ASP A 369 -33.92 16.82 -32.02
C ASP A 369 -33.23 17.23 -30.68
N GLN A 370 -33.61 18.38 -30.10
CA GLN A 370 -33.14 18.92 -28.84
C GLN A 370 -33.85 18.31 -27.63
N ASN A 371 -33.39 18.64 -26.41
CA ASN A 371 -34.11 18.31 -25.20
C ASN A 371 -35.51 18.97 -25.24
N LEU A 372 -36.56 18.17 -25.13
CA LEU A 372 -37.92 18.61 -25.30
C LEU A 372 -38.72 18.52 -24.01
N MET A 373 -39.45 19.59 -23.69
CA MET A 373 -40.49 19.60 -22.70
C MET A 373 -41.85 19.94 -23.40
N ALA A 374 -42.84 19.07 -23.26
CA ALA A 374 -44.16 19.29 -23.81
C ALA A 374 -45.16 19.54 -22.68
N ILE A 375 -45.94 20.63 -22.79
CA ILE A 375 -46.97 21.03 -21.84
C ILE A 375 -48.29 21.06 -22.60
N HIS A 376 -49.29 20.27 -22.16
CA HIS A 376 -50.61 20.11 -22.80
C HIS A 376 -50.55 19.66 -24.28
N VAL A 377 -49.49 18.96 -24.67
CA VAL A 377 -49.29 18.43 -26.01
C VAL A 377 -49.16 16.91 -25.89
N PHE A 378 -50.10 16.18 -26.48
CA PHE A 378 -50.20 14.71 -26.39
C PHE A 378 -50.47 14.07 -27.76
N PRO A 379 -49.58 14.17 -28.73
CA PRO A 379 -49.80 13.54 -30.03
C PRO A 379 -49.75 12.01 -29.89
N ASP A 380 -50.70 11.32 -30.49
CA ASP A 380 -50.77 9.84 -30.52
C ASP A 380 -49.52 9.20 -31.17
N ALA A 381 -48.75 9.96 -31.93
CA ALA A 381 -47.57 9.53 -32.63
C ALA A 381 -46.28 9.49 -31.74
N TRP A 382 -46.35 9.96 -30.49
CA TRP A 382 -45.21 10.01 -29.57
C TRP A 382 -45.10 8.82 -28.63
N PHE A 383 -46.08 7.93 -28.63
CA PHE A 383 -46.17 6.75 -27.76
C PHE A 383 -46.33 5.44 -28.55
#